data_639361fb5ac5cf0ae64d36d43de3152b
#
_entry.id   639361fb5ac5cf0ae64d36d43de3152b
#
_cell.length_a   1.000
_cell.length_b   1.000
_cell.length_c   1.000
_cell.angle_alpha   90.00
_cell.angle_beta   90.00
_cell.angle_gamma   90.00
#
_symmetry.space_group_name_H-M   'P 1'
#
loop_
_entity.id
_entity.type
_entity.pdbx_description
1 polymer ?
#
loop_
_entity_poly.entity_id
_entity_poly.type
_entity_poly.pdbx_seq_one_letter_code
_entity_poly.pdbx_strand_id
1 'polypeptide(L)'
;MVNLEIKLSPSFFKEESQNGFLISETRKELWAIELDLLWQFRKICEKYKLTYWLDGGTLLGAVRHGGFIPWDDDIDITMPRKDYDKFVQYASKELKYPYFLQNDWTDSTFYCCSKLRRSDTTCIHKKDLEAKFPFNQGIFIDICPFDNVPDDLKERQKLLHQLYLIKLEAICIKTRYQCYDKSSSNLSRLIQLRDQYQEIRQKYNHVQTEYFANLTFPGKIQSLRYAEHYKNTVYLKFMDWIFPAPEVYMGALVSIYGPDFMVPMPGKSMHEELLVNTNISYTDNYSQFMSL
;
A
#
# COMPACT_ATOMS: atom_id res chain seq x y z
N MET A 1 16.21 15.84 -4.99
CA MET A 1 14.90 15.17 -5.16
C MET A 1 14.47 15.21 -6.61
N VAL A 2 13.81 14.16 -7.09
CA VAL A 2 13.23 14.10 -8.45
C VAL A 2 12.17 15.18 -8.68
N ASN A 3 11.87 15.49 -9.95
CA ASN A 3 10.84 16.48 -10.28
C ASN A 3 9.44 15.93 -9.94
N LEU A 4 8.62 16.73 -9.27
CA LEU A 4 7.24 16.41 -8.92
C LEU A 4 6.26 17.14 -9.85
N GLU A 5 5.10 16.55 -10.11
CA GLU A 5 4.00 17.25 -10.79
C GLU A 5 3.23 18.18 -9.85
N ILE A 6 3.23 17.89 -8.55
CA ILE A 6 2.63 18.76 -7.52
C ILE A 6 3.57 19.91 -7.15
N LYS A 7 2.98 20.99 -6.69
CA LYS A 7 3.73 22.14 -6.15
C LYS A 7 3.62 22.15 -4.65
N LEU A 8 4.74 22.08 -3.97
CA LEU A 8 4.87 22.21 -2.52
C LEU A 8 5.64 23.50 -2.20
N SER A 9 5.31 24.13 -1.07
CA SER A 9 6.03 25.32 -0.64
C SER A 9 7.46 24.94 -0.22
N PRO A 10 8.46 25.82 -0.37
CA PRO A 10 9.80 25.57 0.14
C PRO A 10 9.86 25.28 1.66
N SER A 11 8.88 25.82 2.41
CA SER A 11 8.77 25.56 3.84
C SER A 11 8.36 24.12 4.18
N PHE A 12 7.69 23.40 3.23
CA PHE A 12 7.34 22.00 3.43
C PHE A 12 8.57 21.12 3.70
N PHE A 13 9.67 21.40 3.02
CA PHE A 13 10.91 20.58 3.09
C PHE A 13 11.78 20.85 4.32
N LYS A 14 11.45 21.86 5.12
CA LYS A 14 12.21 22.18 6.33
C LYS A 14 11.96 21.15 7.41
N GLU A 15 13.03 20.78 8.09
CA GLU A 15 12.97 19.96 9.29
C GLU A 15 12.05 20.60 10.34
N GLU A 16 11.26 19.79 11.02
CA GLU A 16 10.37 20.25 12.08
C GLU A 16 10.22 19.19 13.18
N SER A 17 9.86 19.61 14.37
CA SER A 17 9.54 18.70 15.47
C SER A 17 8.04 18.74 15.75
N GLN A 18 7.41 17.56 15.74
CA GLN A 18 5.99 17.40 16.06
C GLN A 18 5.81 16.27 17.07
N ASN A 19 5.10 16.54 18.17
CA ASN A 19 4.87 15.57 19.25
C ASN A 19 6.19 14.92 19.79
N GLY A 20 7.28 15.68 19.82
CA GLY A 20 8.58 15.20 20.27
C GLY A 20 9.33 14.33 19.25
N PHE A 21 8.78 14.14 18.04
CA PHE A 21 9.45 13.42 16.94
C PHE A 21 10.03 14.41 15.95
N LEU A 22 11.30 14.21 15.58
CA LEU A 22 12.00 15.00 14.58
C LEU A 22 11.69 14.48 13.18
N ILE A 23 11.03 15.31 12.38
CA ILE A 23 10.72 15.04 10.96
C ILE A 23 11.85 15.65 10.14
N SER A 24 12.78 14.83 9.66
CA SER A 24 13.93 15.26 8.89
C SER A 24 13.56 15.74 7.47
N GLU A 25 14.46 16.50 6.84
CA GLU A 25 14.31 16.91 5.43
C GLU A 25 14.15 15.68 4.51
N THR A 26 14.90 14.61 4.74
CA THR A 26 14.77 13.36 3.96
C THR A 26 13.38 12.73 4.10
N ARG A 27 12.78 12.76 5.30
CA ARG A 27 11.40 12.32 5.54
C ARG A 27 10.42 13.19 4.77
N LYS A 28 10.63 14.50 4.74
CA LYS A 28 9.81 15.44 3.97
C LYS A 28 9.92 15.22 2.45
N GLU A 29 11.11 14.90 1.96
CA GLU A 29 11.29 14.53 0.55
C GLU A 29 10.56 13.22 0.18
N LEU A 30 10.60 12.21 1.07
CA LEU A 30 9.83 10.98 0.90
C LEU A 30 8.33 11.28 0.82
N TRP A 31 7.78 12.00 1.79
CA TRP A 31 6.37 12.42 1.80
C TRP A 31 5.98 13.23 0.55
N ALA A 32 6.87 14.07 0.05
CA ALA A 32 6.62 14.84 -1.18
C ALA A 32 6.43 13.93 -2.39
N ILE A 33 7.25 12.88 -2.52
CA ILE A 33 7.14 11.89 -3.60
C ILE A 33 5.87 11.04 -3.44
N GLU A 34 5.53 10.65 -2.23
CA GLU A 34 4.30 9.90 -1.95
C GLU A 34 3.04 10.72 -2.23
N LEU A 35 3.05 12.02 -1.91
CA LEU A 35 1.97 12.96 -2.28
C LEU A 35 1.85 13.12 -3.80
N ASP A 36 2.95 13.14 -4.53
CA ASP A 36 2.94 13.17 -5.99
C ASP A 36 2.37 11.87 -6.58
N LEU A 37 2.71 10.70 -6.00
CA LEU A 37 2.11 9.43 -6.36
C LEU A 37 0.61 9.39 -6.05
N LEU A 38 0.20 9.89 -4.88
CA LEU A 38 -1.21 10.00 -4.50
C LEU A 38 -1.98 10.92 -5.45
N TRP A 39 -1.35 11.99 -5.91
CA TRP A 39 -1.91 12.89 -6.92
C TRP A 39 -2.13 12.20 -8.27
N GLN A 40 -1.17 11.37 -8.73
CA GLN A 40 -1.34 10.57 -9.96
C GLN A 40 -2.48 9.56 -9.83
N PHE A 41 -2.54 8.86 -8.69
CA PHE A 41 -3.63 7.95 -8.38
C PHE A 41 -4.99 8.66 -8.41
N ARG A 42 -5.09 9.80 -7.74
CA ARG A 42 -6.31 10.62 -7.68
C ARG A 42 -6.77 11.05 -9.06
N LYS A 43 -5.89 11.53 -9.93
CA LYS A 43 -6.23 11.94 -11.32
C LYS A 43 -6.92 10.81 -12.08
N ILE A 44 -6.42 9.58 -11.97
CA ILE A 44 -7.03 8.41 -12.61
C ILE A 44 -8.40 8.12 -12.01
N CYS A 45 -8.52 8.11 -10.68
CA CYS A 45 -9.78 7.84 -10.00
C CYS A 45 -10.86 8.88 -10.34
N GLU A 46 -10.52 10.16 -10.37
CA GLU A 46 -11.45 11.24 -10.75
C GLU A 46 -11.89 11.10 -12.22
N LYS A 47 -10.96 10.86 -13.14
CA LYS A 47 -11.24 10.69 -14.58
C LYS A 47 -12.24 9.56 -14.84
N TYR A 48 -12.11 8.45 -14.12
CA TYR A 48 -12.91 7.24 -14.32
C TYR A 48 -14.00 7.04 -13.26
N LYS A 49 -14.18 8.01 -12.35
CA LYS A 49 -15.18 8.02 -11.27
C LYS A 49 -15.09 6.76 -10.40
N LEU A 50 -13.88 6.43 -9.97
CA LEU A 50 -13.59 5.27 -9.14
C LEU A 50 -13.67 5.65 -7.66
N THR A 51 -14.27 4.77 -6.86
CA THR A 51 -14.37 4.92 -5.41
C THR A 51 -13.09 4.45 -4.75
N TYR A 52 -12.59 5.23 -3.81
CA TYR A 52 -11.47 4.87 -2.94
C TYR A 52 -11.55 5.63 -1.62
N TRP A 53 -10.80 5.19 -0.63
CA TRP A 53 -10.69 5.87 0.66
C TRP A 53 -9.24 5.81 1.17
N LEU A 54 -8.85 6.80 1.96
CA LEU A 54 -7.67 6.69 2.81
C LEU A 54 -7.89 5.53 3.80
N ASP A 55 -6.84 4.74 4.08
CA ASP A 55 -6.90 3.61 5.03
C ASP A 55 -5.72 3.66 6.00
N GLY A 56 -5.69 2.77 6.96
CA GLY A 56 -4.54 2.54 7.82
C GLY A 56 -4.00 3.79 8.50
N GLY A 57 -2.67 3.91 8.46
CA GLY A 57 -1.92 5.05 8.99
C GLY A 57 -2.29 6.36 8.33
N THR A 58 -2.58 6.34 7.04
CA THR A 58 -2.96 7.53 6.27
C THR A 58 -4.32 8.11 6.73
N LEU A 59 -5.33 7.25 6.96
CA LEU A 59 -6.61 7.68 7.53
C LEU A 59 -6.45 8.21 8.95
N LEU A 60 -5.68 7.52 9.78
CA LEU A 60 -5.38 7.96 11.14
C LEU A 60 -4.64 9.31 11.14
N GLY A 61 -3.69 9.47 10.24
CA GLY A 61 -2.94 10.71 10.05
C GLY A 61 -3.86 11.87 9.65
N ALA A 62 -4.77 11.66 8.69
CA ALA A 62 -5.76 12.65 8.30
C ALA A 62 -6.61 13.14 9.48
N VAL A 63 -7.08 12.20 10.32
CA VAL A 63 -7.96 12.51 11.46
C VAL A 63 -7.21 13.15 12.61
N ARG A 64 -6.03 12.64 12.96
CA ARG A 64 -5.29 13.03 14.19
C ARG A 64 -4.29 14.16 13.97
N HIS A 65 -3.67 14.21 12.79
CA HIS A 65 -2.57 15.13 12.47
C HIS A 65 -2.90 16.09 11.31
N GLY A 66 -3.99 15.86 10.58
CA GLY A 66 -4.31 16.61 9.36
C GLY A 66 -3.36 16.33 8.18
N GLY A 67 -2.59 15.24 8.25
CA GLY A 67 -1.57 14.83 7.30
C GLY A 67 -0.86 13.56 7.77
N PHE A 68 0.40 13.38 7.39
CA PHE A 68 1.18 12.24 7.84
C PHE A 68 1.32 12.18 9.36
N ILE A 69 1.33 10.98 9.89
CA ILE A 69 1.81 10.74 11.25
C ILE A 69 3.33 11.00 11.25
N PRO A 70 3.90 11.75 12.22
CA PRO A 70 5.31 12.20 12.15
C PRO A 70 6.35 11.10 11.94
N TRP A 71 6.08 9.88 12.43
CA TRP A 71 6.96 8.71 12.30
C TRP A 71 6.54 7.73 11.22
N ASP A 72 5.52 8.06 10.42
CA ASP A 72 5.04 7.24 9.31
C ASP A 72 5.77 7.56 8.00
N ASP A 73 5.85 6.59 7.11
CA ASP A 73 6.63 6.67 5.88
C ASP A 73 5.95 5.96 4.69
N ASP A 74 4.62 5.86 4.73
CA ASP A 74 3.84 5.29 3.64
C ASP A 74 2.45 5.95 3.52
N ILE A 75 1.81 5.73 2.39
CA ILE A 75 0.41 6.06 2.12
C ILE A 75 -0.34 4.79 1.79
N ASP A 76 -1.41 4.54 2.56
CA ASP A 76 -2.34 3.45 2.38
C ASP A 76 -3.65 3.93 1.76
N ILE A 77 -4.05 3.31 0.65
CA ILE A 77 -5.33 3.52 -0.03
C ILE A 77 -6.08 2.20 -0.13
N THR A 78 -7.38 2.27 0.07
CA THR A 78 -8.26 1.13 -0.15
C THR A 78 -9.35 1.43 -1.17
N MET A 79 -9.76 0.40 -1.91
CA MET A 79 -10.81 0.48 -2.94
C MET A 79 -11.75 -0.71 -2.85
N PRO A 80 -13.05 -0.54 -3.15
CA PRO A 80 -13.91 -1.68 -3.46
C PRO A 80 -13.31 -2.50 -4.60
N ARG A 81 -13.39 -3.83 -4.54
CA ARG A 81 -12.81 -4.73 -5.55
C ARG A 81 -13.12 -4.32 -6.98
N LYS A 82 -14.37 -4.02 -7.28
CA LYS A 82 -14.80 -3.62 -8.62
C LYS A 82 -14.10 -2.37 -9.15
N ASP A 83 -13.85 -1.39 -8.28
CA ASP A 83 -13.19 -0.16 -8.68
C ASP A 83 -11.66 -0.32 -8.70
N TYR A 84 -11.11 -1.16 -7.82
CA TYR A 84 -9.70 -1.56 -7.88
C TYR A 84 -9.36 -2.27 -9.22
N ASP A 85 -10.17 -3.23 -9.66
CA ASP A 85 -9.91 -3.94 -10.91
C ASP A 85 -9.94 -2.99 -12.12
N LYS A 86 -10.89 -2.02 -12.13
CA LYS A 86 -10.90 -0.96 -13.14
C LYS A 86 -9.68 -0.04 -13.03
N PHE A 87 -9.30 0.33 -11.80
CA PHE A 87 -8.10 1.15 -11.58
C PHE A 87 -6.86 0.47 -12.16
N VAL A 88 -6.64 -0.81 -11.88
CA VAL A 88 -5.52 -1.59 -12.44
C VAL A 88 -5.53 -1.56 -13.97
N GLN A 89 -6.71 -1.74 -14.59
CA GLN A 89 -6.86 -1.71 -16.04
C GLN A 89 -6.55 -0.33 -16.65
N TYR A 90 -7.01 0.75 -16.01
CA TYR A 90 -6.81 2.11 -16.52
C TYR A 90 -5.40 2.62 -16.22
N ALA A 91 -4.90 2.40 -15.02
CA ALA A 91 -3.58 2.84 -14.61
C ALA A 91 -2.47 2.27 -15.51
N SER A 92 -2.60 1.01 -15.96
CA SER A 92 -1.65 0.39 -16.88
C SER A 92 -1.55 1.10 -18.24
N LYS A 93 -2.57 1.88 -18.63
CA LYS A 93 -2.62 2.64 -19.90
C LYS A 93 -2.27 4.12 -19.73
N GLU A 94 -2.61 4.69 -18.57
CA GLU A 94 -2.48 6.12 -18.29
C GLU A 94 -1.12 6.49 -17.73
N LEU A 95 -0.55 5.61 -16.90
CA LEU A 95 0.74 5.87 -16.26
C LEU A 95 1.88 5.76 -17.27
N LYS A 96 2.79 6.72 -17.17
CA LYS A 96 4.02 6.76 -17.96
C LYS A 96 5.20 6.93 -17.02
N TYR A 97 6.39 6.51 -17.46
CA TYR A 97 7.61 6.77 -16.70
C TYR A 97 7.66 8.24 -16.22
N PRO A 98 8.00 8.47 -14.97
CA PRO A 98 8.55 7.54 -13.98
C PRO A 98 7.53 6.79 -13.12
N TYR A 99 6.23 6.94 -13.36
CA TYR A 99 5.18 6.28 -12.60
C TYR A 99 4.95 4.85 -13.11
N PHE A 100 4.89 3.90 -12.20
CA PHE A 100 4.74 2.48 -12.52
C PHE A 100 3.75 1.80 -11.58
N LEU A 101 2.74 1.12 -12.14
CA LEU A 101 1.84 0.28 -11.35
C LEU A 101 2.44 -1.10 -11.20
N GLN A 102 2.89 -1.41 -9.99
CA GLN A 102 3.36 -2.72 -9.60
C GLN A 102 2.23 -3.52 -8.99
N ASN A 103 2.05 -4.76 -9.43
CA ASN A 103 1.14 -5.74 -8.83
C ASN A 103 1.62 -7.16 -9.12
N ASP A 104 0.84 -8.15 -8.70
CA ASP A 104 1.20 -9.56 -8.86
C ASP A 104 1.30 -10.04 -10.32
N TRP A 105 0.78 -9.27 -11.29
CA TRP A 105 0.86 -9.59 -12.72
C TRP A 105 1.97 -8.84 -13.45
N THR A 106 2.29 -7.62 -13.03
CA THR A 106 3.36 -6.84 -13.66
C THR A 106 4.74 -7.35 -13.28
N ASP A 107 4.96 -7.67 -11.99
CA ASP A 107 6.26 -8.03 -11.45
C ASP A 107 6.30 -9.41 -10.78
N SER A 108 5.21 -10.18 -10.83
CA SER A 108 5.09 -11.51 -10.18
C SER A 108 5.44 -11.51 -8.69
N THR A 109 5.12 -10.41 -8.00
CA THR A 109 5.60 -10.17 -6.64
C THR A 109 4.84 -10.90 -5.55
N PHE A 110 3.60 -11.33 -5.80
CA PHE A 110 2.70 -11.92 -4.81
C PHE A 110 2.52 -11.02 -3.58
N TYR A 111 2.25 -9.73 -3.81
CA TYR A 111 1.91 -8.79 -2.74
C TYR A 111 0.44 -8.85 -2.35
N CYS A 112 -0.43 -9.31 -3.27
CA CYS A 112 -1.88 -9.34 -3.13
C CYS A 112 -2.54 -7.94 -3.09
N CYS A 113 -1.81 -6.91 -3.43
CA CYS A 113 -2.23 -5.52 -3.62
C CYS A 113 -1.43 -4.88 -4.75
N SER A 114 -1.74 -3.65 -5.11
CA SER A 114 -0.91 -2.85 -6.02
C SER A 114 -0.07 -1.84 -5.25
N LYS A 115 1.09 -1.51 -5.81
CA LYS A 115 1.89 -0.35 -5.41
C LYS A 115 2.00 0.59 -6.61
N LEU A 116 1.70 1.86 -6.40
CA LEU A 116 2.06 2.88 -7.38
C LEU A 116 3.45 3.39 -7.02
N ARG A 117 4.42 3.16 -7.91
CA ARG A 117 5.84 3.42 -7.67
C ARG A 117 6.39 4.56 -8.49
N ARG A 118 7.41 5.20 -7.94
CA ARG A 118 8.24 6.19 -8.59
C ARG A 118 9.58 5.56 -9.03
N SER A 119 9.72 5.18 -10.30
CA SER A 119 10.83 4.35 -10.82
C SER A 119 12.20 5.05 -10.83
N ASP A 120 12.24 6.37 -10.82
CA ASP A 120 13.45 7.18 -10.78
C ASP A 120 13.96 7.45 -9.34
N THR A 121 13.46 6.69 -8.36
CA THR A 121 13.82 6.75 -6.94
C THR A 121 14.19 5.37 -6.40
N THR A 122 14.61 5.31 -5.14
CA THR A 122 14.92 4.05 -4.44
C THR A 122 14.15 3.94 -3.13
N CYS A 123 13.54 2.77 -2.90
CA CYS A 123 12.96 2.38 -1.62
C CYS A 123 13.06 0.86 -1.47
N ILE A 124 14.16 0.38 -0.89
CA ILE A 124 14.53 -1.04 -0.81
C ILE A 124 14.65 -1.46 0.65
N HIS A 125 14.05 -2.58 1.03
CA HIS A 125 14.35 -3.17 2.34
C HIS A 125 15.81 -3.63 2.40
N LYS A 126 16.52 -3.31 3.46
CA LYS A 126 17.94 -3.71 3.64
C LYS A 126 18.14 -5.21 3.46
N LYS A 127 17.23 -6.04 3.95
CA LYS A 127 17.24 -7.49 3.77
C LYS A 127 17.12 -7.95 2.30
N ASP A 128 16.58 -7.09 1.42
CA ASP A 128 16.33 -7.41 0.02
C ASP A 128 17.46 -6.90 -0.91
N LEU A 129 18.43 -6.15 -0.35
CA LEU A 129 19.57 -5.63 -1.12
C LEU A 129 20.41 -6.72 -1.79
N GLU A 130 20.69 -7.79 -1.06
CA GLU A 130 21.48 -8.93 -1.57
C GLU A 130 20.71 -9.76 -2.60
N ALA A 131 19.38 -9.75 -2.52
CA ALA A 131 18.53 -10.58 -3.36
C ALA A 131 18.43 -10.08 -4.82
N LYS A 132 18.77 -8.82 -5.09
CA LYS A 132 18.72 -8.17 -6.42
C LYS A 132 17.43 -8.49 -7.18
N PHE A 133 16.30 -8.28 -6.54
CA PHE A 133 15.01 -8.59 -7.14
C PHE A 133 14.80 -7.85 -8.47
N PRO A 134 14.29 -8.54 -9.51
CA PRO A 134 14.12 -7.98 -10.85
C PRO A 134 12.88 -7.08 -10.99
N PHE A 135 12.25 -6.66 -9.90
CA PHE A 135 11.06 -5.83 -9.91
C PHE A 135 11.34 -4.40 -9.44
N ASN A 136 10.39 -3.50 -9.74
CA ASN A 136 10.51 -2.09 -9.39
C ASN A 136 10.60 -1.89 -7.88
N GLN A 137 11.59 -1.13 -7.42
CA GLN A 137 11.86 -0.82 -6.03
C GLN A 137 12.01 0.70 -5.76
N GLY A 138 11.32 1.50 -6.55
CA GLY A 138 11.18 2.94 -6.27
C GLY A 138 10.26 3.22 -5.10
N ILE A 139 10.23 4.46 -4.62
CA ILE A 139 9.27 4.94 -3.59
C ILE A 139 7.84 4.66 -4.06
N PHE A 140 6.94 4.34 -3.13
CA PHE A 140 5.61 3.82 -3.46
C PHE A 140 4.52 4.29 -2.49
N ILE A 141 3.28 4.14 -2.94
CA ILE A 141 2.08 4.10 -2.10
C ILE A 141 1.37 2.76 -2.27
N ASP A 142 0.67 2.29 -1.25
CA ASP A 142 -0.08 1.04 -1.27
C ASP A 142 -1.54 1.26 -1.66
N ILE A 143 -2.04 0.42 -2.58
CA ILE A 143 -3.41 0.43 -3.07
C ILE A 143 -3.98 -0.97 -2.92
N CYS A 144 -4.84 -1.16 -1.92
CA CYS A 144 -5.36 -2.46 -1.54
C CYS A 144 -6.84 -2.61 -1.90
N PRO A 145 -7.26 -3.72 -2.50
CA PRO A 145 -8.68 -4.00 -2.67
C PRO A 145 -9.31 -4.53 -1.39
N PHE A 146 -10.54 -4.11 -1.13
CA PHE A 146 -11.43 -4.81 -0.22
C PHE A 146 -12.21 -5.89 -0.96
N ASP A 147 -12.19 -7.11 -0.40
CA ASP A 147 -12.97 -8.24 -0.86
C ASP A 147 -14.04 -8.61 0.15
N ASN A 148 -15.24 -8.97 -0.31
CA ASN A 148 -16.30 -9.45 0.56
C ASN A 148 -15.90 -10.77 1.22
N VAL A 149 -16.23 -10.91 2.50
CA VAL A 149 -15.96 -12.12 3.28
C VAL A 149 -17.26 -12.64 3.89
N PRO A 150 -17.38 -13.96 4.16
CA PRO A 150 -18.59 -14.53 4.73
C PRO A 150 -18.97 -13.90 6.07
N ASP A 151 -20.27 -13.67 6.30
CA ASP A 151 -20.81 -13.21 7.57
C ASP A 151 -20.76 -14.32 8.63
N ASP A 152 -20.93 -15.59 8.22
CA ASP A 152 -20.71 -16.74 9.10
C ASP A 152 -19.24 -16.83 9.54
N LEU A 153 -19.04 -16.88 10.85
CA LEU A 153 -17.70 -16.86 11.46
C LEU A 153 -16.87 -18.08 11.04
N LYS A 154 -17.46 -19.27 10.95
CA LYS A 154 -16.73 -20.51 10.61
C LYS A 154 -16.30 -20.50 9.15
N GLU A 155 -17.19 -20.08 8.26
CA GLU A 155 -16.88 -19.93 6.83
C GLU A 155 -15.80 -18.87 6.62
N ARG A 156 -15.89 -17.74 7.32
CA ARG A 156 -14.88 -16.67 7.26
C ARG A 156 -13.51 -17.15 7.76
N GLN A 157 -13.47 -17.84 8.90
CA GLN A 157 -12.23 -18.40 9.44
C GLN A 157 -11.61 -19.41 8.47
N LYS A 158 -12.42 -20.26 7.84
CA LYS A 158 -11.97 -21.21 6.83
C LYS A 158 -11.35 -20.50 5.61
N LEU A 159 -12.01 -19.46 5.10
CA LEU A 159 -11.50 -18.63 4.00
C LEU A 159 -10.14 -18.01 4.35
N LEU A 160 -10.07 -17.33 5.49
CA LEU A 160 -8.85 -16.66 5.94
C LEU A 160 -7.70 -17.65 6.18
N HIS A 161 -7.99 -18.82 6.73
CA HIS A 161 -6.99 -19.87 6.93
C HIS A 161 -6.45 -20.43 5.60
N GLN A 162 -7.31 -20.67 4.61
CA GLN A 162 -6.88 -21.11 3.27
C GLN A 162 -5.96 -20.07 2.63
N LEU A 163 -6.34 -18.80 2.66
CA LEU A 163 -5.53 -17.70 2.11
C LEU A 163 -4.20 -17.56 2.85
N TYR A 164 -4.20 -17.71 4.17
CA TYR A 164 -3.00 -17.68 4.99
C TYR A 164 -2.00 -18.79 4.60
N LEU A 165 -2.47 -20.03 4.41
CA LEU A 165 -1.61 -21.15 4.02
C LEU A 165 -0.96 -20.94 2.65
N ILE A 166 -1.74 -20.45 1.66
CA ILE A 166 -1.20 -20.15 0.32
C ILE A 166 -0.13 -19.06 0.41
N LYS A 167 -0.40 -18.01 1.19
CA LYS A 167 0.55 -16.91 1.37
C LYS A 167 1.81 -17.36 2.10
N LEU A 168 1.68 -18.22 3.10
CA LEU A 168 2.81 -18.78 3.82
C LEU A 168 3.71 -19.61 2.89
N GLU A 169 3.14 -20.46 2.03
CA GLU A 169 3.88 -21.22 1.02
C GLU A 169 4.62 -20.27 0.06
N ALA A 170 3.95 -19.24 -0.44
CA ALA A 170 4.57 -18.24 -1.32
C ALA A 170 5.74 -17.50 -0.64
N ILE A 171 5.59 -17.12 0.64
CA ILE A 171 6.68 -16.52 1.42
C ILE A 171 7.84 -17.48 1.56
N CYS A 172 7.60 -18.75 1.88
CA CYS A 172 8.64 -19.77 1.99
C CYS A 172 9.42 -19.95 0.67
N ILE A 173 8.73 -19.94 -0.47
CA ILE A 173 9.37 -20.00 -1.79
C ILE A 173 10.25 -18.76 -2.02
N LYS A 174 9.73 -17.56 -1.75
CA LYS A 174 10.44 -16.29 -1.93
C LYS A 174 11.71 -16.19 -1.08
N THR A 175 11.64 -16.65 0.17
CA THR A 175 12.77 -16.54 1.12
C THR A 175 13.85 -17.61 0.93
N ARG A 176 13.48 -18.80 0.45
CA ARG A 176 14.42 -19.93 0.32
C ARG A 176 15.10 -19.99 -1.03
N TYR A 177 14.50 -19.44 -2.07
CA TYR A 177 14.95 -19.62 -3.44
C TYR A 177 15.00 -18.25 -4.13
N GLN A 178 16.01 -18.04 -4.95
CA GLN A 178 16.02 -16.94 -5.91
C GLN A 178 14.97 -17.22 -7.00
N CYS A 179 13.70 -17.09 -6.64
CA CYS A 179 12.57 -17.62 -7.38
C CYS A 179 12.15 -16.81 -8.61
N TYR A 180 12.87 -15.72 -8.92
CA TYR A 180 12.49 -14.82 -10.03
C TYR A 180 13.18 -15.15 -11.36
N ASP A 181 13.97 -16.23 -11.42
CA ASP A 181 14.43 -16.75 -12.70
C ASP A 181 13.24 -17.33 -13.49
N LYS A 182 13.03 -16.83 -14.70
CA LYS A 182 11.91 -17.23 -15.57
C LYS A 182 11.88 -18.72 -15.93
N SER A 183 13.01 -19.39 -15.84
CA SER A 183 13.13 -20.85 -16.04
C SER A 183 12.86 -21.67 -14.77
N SER A 184 12.70 -21.01 -13.62
CA SER A 184 12.57 -21.70 -12.33
C SER A 184 11.18 -22.31 -12.13
N SER A 185 11.14 -23.57 -11.68
CA SER A 185 9.91 -24.23 -11.22
C SER A 185 9.25 -23.48 -10.06
N ASN A 186 10.04 -22.77 -9.27
CA ASN A 186 9.57 -21.93 -8.16
C ASN A 186 8.75 -20.73 -8.63
N LEU A 187 9.14 -20.09 -9.74
CA LEU A 187 8.34 -19.02 -10.35
C LEU A 187 6.99 -19.56 -10.85
N SER A 188 7.01 -20.71 -11.52
CA SER A 188 5.77 -21.38 -11.97
C SER A 188 4.85 -21.69 -10.77
N ARG A 189 5.42 -22.16 -9.66
CA ARG A 189 4.64 -22.42 -8.44
C ARG A 189 4.08 -21.13 -7.81
N LEU A 190 4.84 -20.03 -7.76
CA LEU A 190 4.36 -18.74 -7.30
C LEU A 190 3.19 -18.22 -8.15
N ILE A 191 3.25 -18.39 -9.47
CA ILE A 191 2.16 -18.02 -10.39
C ILE A 191 0.89 -18.83 -10.07
N GLN A 192 1.01 -20.16 -9.88
CA GLN A 192 -0.13 -20.99 -9.50
C GLN A 192 -0.73 -20.58 -8.15
N LEU A 193 0.11 -20.31 -7.15
CA LEU A 193 -0.35 -19.83 -5.83
C LEU A 193 -1.05 -18.47 -5.92
N ARG A 194 -0.54 -17.56 -6.75
CA ARG A 194 -1.17 -16.27 -7.03
C ARG A 194 -2.57 -16.47 -7.59
N ASP A 195 -2.69 -17.27 -8.65
CA ASP A 195 -3.97 -17.47 -9.33
C ASP A 195 -4.98 -18.14 -8.39
N GLN A 196 -4.56 -19.15 -7.63
CA GLN A 196 -5.38 -19.77 -6.59
C GLN A 196 -5.79 -18.79 -5.49
N TYR A 197 -4.87 -17.92 -5.06
CA TYR A 197 -5.16 -16.89 -4.07
C TYR A 197 -6.21 -15.90 -4.57
N GLN A 198 -6.08 -15.44 -5.81
CA GLN A 198 -7.01 -14.48 -6.41
C GLN A 198 -8.40 -15.10 -6.64
N GLU A 199 -8.49 -16.36 -7.00
CA GLU A 199 -9.76 -17.08 -7.11
C GLU A 199 -10.47 -17.19 -5.76
N ILE A 200 -9.75 -17.65 -4.71
CA ILE A 200 -10.33 -17.86 -3.38
C ILE A 200 -10.74 -16.53 -2.74
N ARG A 201 -9.91 -15.49 -2.82
CA ARG A 201 -10.20 -14.20 -2.18
C ARG A 201 -11.42 -13.50 -2.78
N GLN A 202 -11.73 -13.72 -4.05
CA GLN A 202 -12.83 -13.09 -4.76
C GLN A 202 -14.13 -13.89 -4.71
N LYS A 203 -14.11 -15.06 -4.07
CA LYS A 203 -15.23 -16.01 -4.05
C LYS A 203 -16.56 -15.38 -3.61
N TYR A 204 -16.53 -14.42 -2.70
CA TYR A 204 -17.71 -13.80 -2.12
C TYR A 204 -18.03 -12.41 -2.68
N ASN A 205 -17.28 -11.90 -3.66
CA ASN A 205 -17.49 -10.55 -4.20
C ASN A 205 -18.79 -10.38 -5.02
N HIS A 206 -19.49 -11.48 -5.30
CA HIS A 206 -20.79 -11.49 -6.00
C HIS A 206 -21.99 -11.39 -5.05
N VAL A 207 -21.78 -11.44 -3.74
CA VAL A 207 -22.83 -11.33 -2.71
C VAL A 207 -22.56 -10.11 -1.83
N GLN A 208 -23.65 -9.49 -1.33
CA GLN A 208 -23.54 -8.45 -0.32
C GLN A 208 -23.30 -9.10 1.05
N THR A 209 -22.31 -8.63 1.77
CA THR A 209 -21.94 -9.11 3.11
C THR A 209 -21.88 -7.94 4.09
N GLU A 210 -21.98 -8.24 5.38
CA GLU A 210 -21.80 -7.26 6.47
C GLU A 210 -20.32 -6.88 6.62
N TYR A 211 -19.42 -7.76 6.14
CA TYR A 211 -17.98 -7.58 6.27
C TYR A 211 -17.28 -7.67 4.93
N PHE A 212 -16.24 -6.87 4.80
CA PHE A 212 -15.20 -7.05 3.80
C PHE A 212 -13.82 -6.93 4.46
N ALA A 213 -12.78 -7.33 3.76
CA ALA A 213 -11.44 -7.35 4.31
C ALA A 213 -10.37 -6.95 3.30
N ASN A 214 -9.31 -6.31 3.82
CA ASN A 214 -8.04 -6.24 3.12
C ASN A 214 -7.34 -7.59 3.25
N LEU A 215 -7.51 -8.45 2.26
CA LEU A 215 -6.95 -9.80 2.26
C LEU A 215 -5.45 -9.85 1.87
N THR A 216 -4.78 -8.71 1.82
CA THR A 216 -3.31 -8.68 1.70
C THR A 216 -2.65 -9.35 2.92
N PHE A 217 -3.28 -9.27 4.09
CA PHE A 217 -2.81 -9.87 5.34
C PHE A 217 -3.90 -10.75 5.99
N PRO A 218 -4.22 -11.92 5.44
CA PRO A 218 -5.38 -12.72 5.84
C PRO A 218 -5.36 -13.22 7.28
N GLY A 219 -4.19 -13.26 7.92
CA GLY A 219 -4.04 -13.64 9.34
C GLY A 219 -4.23 -12.51 10.35
N LYS A 220 -4.39 -11.25 9.89
CA LYS A 220 -4.56 -10.09 10.77
C LYS A 220 -6.04 -9.77 10.99
N ILE A 221 -6.48 -9.73 12.25
CA ILE A 221 -7.84 -9.36 12.61
C ILE A 221 -8.18 -7.93 12.18
N GLN A 222 -7.17 -7.04 12.18
CA GLN A 222 -7.27 -5.65 11.72
C GLN A 222 -7.56 -5.51 10.22
N SER A 223 -7.55 -6.61 9.46
CA SER A 223 -7.94 -6.61 8.04
C SER A 223 -9.44 -6.51 7.83
N LEU A 224 -10.24 -6.91 8.84
CA LEU A 224 -11.71 -6.96 8.73
C LEU A 224 -12.31 -5.56 8.91
N ARG A 225 -13.31 -5.25 8.09
CA ARG A 225 -14.06 -4.00 8.10
C ARG A 225 -15.56 -4.26 8.10
N TYR A 226 -16.33 -3.42 8.79
CA TYR A 226 -17.78 -3.39 8.67
C TYR A 226 -18.15 -2.64 7.40
N ALA A 227 -18.89 -3.28 6.47
CA ALA A 227 -19.35 -2.66 5.23
C ALA A 227 -20.19 -1.40 5.47
N GLU A 228 -20.92 -1.38 6.60
CA GLU A 228 -21.70 -0.23 7.08
C GLU A 228 -20.89 1.07 7.16
N HIS A 229 -19.63 0.99 7.61
CA HIS A 229 -18.77 2.16 7.78
C HIS A 229 -18.42 2.83 6.43
N TYR A 230 -18.56 2.11 5.32
CA TYR A 230 -18.11 2.52 3.98
C TYR A 230 -19.27 2.73 2.99
N LYS A 231 -20.52 2.77 3.47
CA LYS A 231 -21.69 2.98 2.61
C LYS A 231 -21.64 4.31 1.86
N ASN A 232 -21.22 5.35 2.54
CA ASN A 232 -21.05 6.67 1.97
C ASN A 232 -19.60 7.15 2.12
N THR A 233 -19.28 8.23 1.44
CA THR A 233 -17.96 8.87 1.47
C THR A 233 -18.07 10.25 2.08
N VAL A 234 -17.17 10.55 3.02
CA VAL A 234 -16.89 11.88 3.49
C VAL A 234 -15.52 12.33 3.01
N TYR A 235 -15.20 13.60 3.19
CA TYR A 235 -13.94 14.14 2.72
C TYR A 235 -13.15 14.72 3.90
N LEU A 236 -11.94 14.26 4.09
CA LEU A 236 -11.03 14.69 5.15
C LEU A 236 -9.83 15.43 4.59
N LYS A 237 -9.34 16.37 5.35
CA LYS A 237 -8.08 17.05 5.03
C LYS A 237 -6.91 16.10 5.27
N PHE A 238 -6.01 16.00 4.28
CA PHE A 238 -4.71 15.35 4.40
C PHE A 238 -3.67 16.24 3.74
N MET A 239 -2.77 16.81 4.53
CA MET A 239 -1.87 17.88 4.14
C MET A 239 -2.67 19.10 3.59
N ASP A 240 -2.31 19.58 2.40
CA ASP A 240 -2.98 20.72 1.77
C ASP A 240 -4.18 20.33 0.87
N TRP A 241 -4.54 19.06 0.83
CA TRP A 241 -5.60 18.53 -0.02
C TRP A 241 -6.72 17.88 0.79
N ILE A 242 -7.80 17.60 0.10
CA ILE A 242 -8.97 16.90 0.63
C ILE A 242 -9.09 15.57 -0.09
N PHE A 243 -9.22 14.47 0.68
CA PHE A 243 -9.33 13.12 0.16
C PHE A 243 -10.57 12.39 0.72
N PRO A 244 -11.12 11.42 -0.05
CA PRO A 244 -12.23 10.62 0.41
C PRO A 244 -11.83 9.69 1.56
N ALA A 245 -12.76 9.55 2.51
CA ALA A 245 -12.68 8.67 3.66
C ALA A 245 -14.03 7.97 3.87
N PRO A 246 -14.09 6.82 4.56
CA PRO A 246 -15.35 6.19 4.91
C PRO A 246 -16.20 7.12 5.77
N GLU A 247 -17.54 7.09 5.58
CA GLU A 247 -18.46 7.94 6.34
C GLU A 247 -18.29 7.75 7.86
N VAL A 248 -18.15 6.50 8.30
CA VAL A 248 -17.94 6.18 9.71
C VAL A 248 -16.45 5.92 9.97
N TYR A 249 -15.58 6.88 9.56
CA TYR A 249 -14.12 6.74 9.69
C TYR A 249 -13.65 6.52 11.14
N MET A 250 -14.34 7.08 12.14
CA MET A 250 -14.01 6.83 13.54
C MET A 250 -14.21 5.34 13.89
N GLY A 251 -15.31 4.73 13.44
CA GLY A 251 -15.59 3.31 13.63
C GLY A 251 -14.59 2.42 12.90
N ALA A 252 -14.19 2.82 11.68
CA ALA A 252 -13.15 2.13 10.92
C ALA A 252 -11.80 2.16 11.67
N LEU A 253 -11.40 3.32 12.21
CA LEU A 253 -10.15 3.47 12.99
C LEU A 253 -10.17 2.67 14.30
N VAL A 254 -11.32 2.65 15.01
CA VAL A 254 -11.47 1.80 16.20
C VAL A 254 -11.28 0.32 15.85
N SER A 255 -11.80 -0.13 14.70
CA SER A 255 -11.64 -1.52 14.25
C SER A 255 -10.18 -1.89 13.94
N ILE A 256 -9.36 -0.92 13.53
CA ILE A 256 -7.95 -1.12 13.18
C ILE A 256 -7.03 -1.00 14.39
N TYR A 257 -7.21 0.07 15.18
CA TYR A 257 -6.26 0.51 16.20
C TYR A 257 -6.79 0.42 17.63
N GLY A 258 -8.07 0.09 17.82
CA GLY A 258 -8.72 0.10 19.12
C GLY A 258 -9.24 1.49 19.53
N PRO A 259 -9.89 1.61 20.69
CA PRO A 259 -10.58 2.83 21.11
C PRO A 259 -9.63 4.02 21.41
N ASP A 260 -8.38 3.75 21.75
CA ASP A 260 -7.41 4.76 22.16
C ASP A 260 -6.58 5.32 20.99
N PHE A 261 -7.00 5.10 19.73
CA PHE A 261 -6.24 5.47 18.53
C PHE A 261 -5.91 6.97 18.44
N MET A 262 -6.66 7.83 19.10
CA MET A 262 -6.38 9.27 19.15
C MET A 262 -5.17 9.63 20.02
N VAL A 263 -4.71 8.74 20.90
CA VAL A 263 -3.51 8.96 21.72
C VAL A 263 -2.29 8.64 20.88
N PRO A 264 -1.41 9.63 20.61
CA PRO A 264 -0.19 9.37 19.86
C PRO A 264 0.73 8.44 20.65
N MET A 265 1.07 7.31 20.07
CA MET A 265 2.12 6.43 20.58
C MET A 265 3.29 6.49 19.59
N PRO A 266 4.34 7.30 19.87
CA PRO A 266 5.51 7.33 19.02
C PRO A 266 6.11 5.92 18.94
N GLY A 267 6.06 5.36 17.75
CA GLY A 267 6.61 4.03 17.46
C GLY A 267 7.78 4.16 16.50
N LYS A 268 8.48 3.06 16.34
CA LYS A 268 9.37 2.90 15.21
C LYS A 268 8.50 2.73 13.96
N SER A 269 8.84 3.42 12.87
CA SER A 269 8.26 3.11 11.56
C SER A 269 8.39 1.60 11.31
N MET A 270 7.35 0.97 10.78
CA MET A 270 7.42 -0.45 10.39
C MET A 270 8.45 -0.69 9.28
N HIS A 271 8.94 0.38 8.65
CA HIS A 271 9.88 0.37 7.54
C HIS A 271 11.27 0.93 7.92
N GLU A 272 11.64 0.98 9.21
CA GLU A 272 12.96 1.50 9.69
C GLU A 272 14.18 0.91 8.99
N GLU A 273 14.02 -0.22 8.30
CA GLU A 273 15.06 -0.88 7.52
C GLU A 273 15.00 -0.56 6.02
N LEU A 274 14.27 0.49 5.61
CA LEU A 274 14.24 0.93 4.23
C LEU A 274 15.47 1.80 3.90
N LEU A 275 16.07 1.47 2.77
CA LEU A 275 17.03 2.33 2.10
C LEU A 275 16.24 3.23 1.15
N VAL A 276 16.16 4.51 1.47
CA VAL A 276 15.45 5.52 0.69
C VAL A 276 16.43 6.45 0.00
N ASN A 277 16.25 6.66 -1.31
CA ASN A 277 16.93 7.71 -2.05
C ASN A 277 15.95 8.42 -2.98
N THR A 278 15.79 9.71 -2.78
CA THR A 278 14.84 10.57 -3.48
C THR A 278 15.39 11.14 -4.79
N ASN A 279 16.64 10.84 -5.15
CA ASN A 279 17.35 11.42 -6.29
C ASN A 279 17.83 10.38 -7.32
N ILE A 280 17.97 9.12 -6.91
CA ILE A 280 18.64 8.08 -7.69
C ILE A 280 17.69 6.88 -7.84
N SER A 281 17.58 6.36 -9.07
CA SER A 281 16.82 5.16 -9.35
C SER A 281 17.38 3.94 -8.61
N TYR A 282 16.50 3.05 -8.19
CA TYR A 282 16.89 1.78 -7.57
C TYR A 282 17.83 0.95 -8.47
N THR A 283 17.72 1.07 -9.81
CA THR A 283 18.60 0.38 -10.75
C THR A 283 20.05 0.86 -10.69
N ASP A 284 20.24 2.18 -10.48
CA ASP A 284 21.57 2.79 -10.40
C ASP A 284 22.17 2.64 -9.00
N ASN A 285 21.32 2.59 -7.97
CA ASN A 285 21.75 2.41 -6.58
C ASN A 285 22.27 1.00 -6.29
N TYR A 286 21.77 -0.06 -6.95
CA TYR A 286 22.32 -1.40 -6.76
C TYR A 286 23.83 -1.46 -7.01
N SER A 287 24.34 -0.72 -7.99
CA SER A 287 25.77 -0.68 -8.31
C SER A 287 26.59 0.06 -7.24
N GLN A 288 26.00 1.05 -6.56
CA GLN A 288 26.68 1.84 -5.51
C GLN A 288 26.69 1.11 -4.16
N PHE A 289 25.63 0.37 -3.81
CA PHE A 289 25.54 -0.37 -2.54
C PHE A 289 26.37 -1.65 -2.50
N MET A 290 26.66 -2.24 -3.65
CA MET A 290 27.54 -3.41 -3.74
C MET A 290 29.03 -3.05 -3.67
N SER A 291 29.35 -1.75 -3.64
CA SER A 291 30.73 -1.23 -3.48
C SER A 291 31.04 -0.73 -2.06
N LEU A 292 30.08 -0.79 -1.14
CA LEU A 292 30.22 -0.50 0.30
C LEU A 292 30.22 -1.80 1.10
#